data_6d1845a46101d6ea67475e931649b250
#
_entry.id   6d1845a46101d6ea67475e931649b250
#
_cell.length_a   1.000
_cell.length_b   1.000
_cell.length_c   1.000
_cell.angle_alpha   90.00
_cell.angle_beta   90.00
_cell.angle_gamma   90.00
#
_symmetry.space_group_name_H-M   'P 1'
#
loop_
_entity.id
_entity.type
_entity.pdbx_description
1 polymer ?
#
loop_
_entity_poly.entity_id
_entity_poly.type
_entity_poly.pdbx_seq_one_letter_code
_entity_poly.pdbx_strand_id
1 'polypeptide(L)'
;MIEYSIEKGVVPILATKADNLEGDHRINAVIADLAREYEIPMWNFWLAVQPLPNRGLQDDGVHLTFAINQFGDPLVMRNAWPVGNLTALQVLDAFWKAVSENVQ
;
A
#
# COMPACT_ATOMS: atom_id res chain seq x y z
N MET A 1 -16.24 0.49 8.69
CA MET A 1 -15.81 -0.47 7.65
C MET A 1 -14.84 -1.52 8.18
N ILE A 2 -13.80 -1.14 8.93
CA ILE A 2 -12.82 -2.09 9.51
C ILE A 2 -13.51 -3.07 10.45
N GLU A 3 -14.29 -2.55 11.40
CA GLU A 3 -14.98 -3.39 12.38
C GLU A 3 -15.96 -4.34 11.72
N TYR A 4 -16.70 -3.88 10.71
CA TYR A 4 -17.63 -4.72 9.96
C TYR A 4 -16.89 -5.87 9.26
N SER A 5 -15.75 -5.58 8.63
CA SER A 5 -14.95 -6.61 7.95
C SER A 5 -14.48 -7.68 8.93
N ILE A 6 -13.96 -7.27 10.07
CA ILE A 6 -13.49 -8.20 11.11
C ILE A 6 -14.64 -9.05 11.63
N GLU A 7 -15.80 -8.45 11.87
CA GLU A 7 -17.00 -9.17 12.32
C GLU A 7 -17.42 -10.25 11.32
N LYS A 8 -17.23 -10.01 10.04
CA LYS A 8 -17.55 -10.96 8.98
C LYS A 8 -16.46 -11.98 8.70
N GLY A 9 -15.39 -12.00 9.49
CA GLY A 9 -14.29 -12.95 9.33
C GLY A 9 -13.30 -12.57 8.24
N VAL A 10 -13.29 -11.31 7.81
CA VAL A 10 -12.38 -10.79 6.80
C VAL A 10 -11.35 -9.89 7.45
N VAL A 11 -10.07 -10.11 7.16
CA VAL A 11 -8.98 -9.26 7.66
C VAL A 11 -8.71 -8.17 6.62
N PRO A 12 -9.01 -6.90 6.91
CA PRO A 12 -8.68 -5.82 6.00
C PRO A 12 -7.17 -5.52 6.03
N ILE A 13 -6.62 -5.14 4.88
CA ILE A 13 -5.25 -4.62 4.77
C ILE A 13 -5.39 -3.14 4.42
N LEU A 14 -4.91 -2.26 5.29
CA LEU A 14 -4.98 -0.82 5.05
C LEU A 14 -3.80 -0.37 4.21
N ALA A 15 -4.07 0.49 3.23
CA ALA A 15 -3.04 1.06 2.37
C ALA A 15 -2.88 2.55 2.67
N THR A 16 -1.64 3.02 2.77
CA THR A 16 -1.36 4.45 2.76
C THR A 16 -1.48 4.98 1.34
N LYS A 17 -1.72 6.27 1.18
CA LYS A 17 -1.82 6.89 -0.14
C LYS A 17 -0.50 7.55 -0.55
N ALA A 18 -0.28 7.65 -1.85
CA ALA A 18 0.96 8.20 -2.40
C ALA A 18 1.03 9.73 -2.30
N ASP A 19 -0.09 10.42 -2.47
CA ASP A 19 -0.12 11.87 -2.45
C ASP A 19 -0.12 12.44 -1.02
N ASN A 20 0.17 13.74 -0.91
CA ASN A 20 0.13 14.48 0.36
C ASN A 20 -0.55 15.83 0.11
N LEU A 21 -1.77 15.79 -0.46
CA LEU A 21 -2.53 16.99 -0.77
C LEU A 21 -2.86 17.80 0.47
N GLU A 22 -3.05 17.14 1.61
CA GLU A 22 -3.31 17.82 2.89
C GLU A 22 -2.09 18.55 3.44
N GLY A 23 -0.87 18.22 2.97
CA GLY A 23 0.38 18.93 3.27
C GLY A 23 1.11 18.47 4.53
N ASP A 24 0.43 17.82 5.48
CA ASP A 24 0.98 17.43 6.78
C ASP A 24 0.95 15.92 7.04
N HIS A 25 0.66 15.11 6.02
CA HIS A 25 0.61 13.64 6.10
C HIS A 25 -0.42 13.10 7.11
N ARG A 26 -1.39 13.91 7.54
CA ARG A 26 -2.34 13.50 8.60
C ARG A 26 -3.19 12.29 8.20
N ILE A 27 -3.53 12.15 6.92
CA ILE A 27 -4.36 11.03 6.45
C ILE A 27 -3.59 9.73 6.60
N ASN A 28 -2.33 9.67 6.14
CA ASN A 28 -1.51 8.47 6.30
C ASN A 28 -1.21 8.18 7.77
N ALA A 29 -1.06 9.22 8.60
CA ALA A 29 -0.88 9.03 10.03
C ALA A 29 -2.11 8.37 10.68
N VAL A 30 -3.32 8.78 10.30
CA VAL A 30 -4.56 8.15 10.77
C VAL A 30 -4.65 6.69 10.31
N ILE A 31 -4.29 6.41 9.05
CA ILE A 31 -4.28 5.04 8.52
C ILE A 31 -3.34 4.16 9.34
N ALA A 32 -2.13 4.64 9.63
CA ALA A 32 -1.15 3.89 10.42
C ALA A 32 -1.66 3.64 11.85
N ASP A 33 -2.28 4.64 12.48
CA ASP A 33 -2.84 4.51 13.82
C ASP A 33 -3.98 3.49 13.86
N LEU A 34 -4.85 3.49 12.85
CA LEU A 34 -5.95 2.51 12.76
C LEU A 34 -5.41 1.09 12.58
N ALA A 35 -4.39 0.90 11.74
CA ALA A 35 -3.79 -0.40 11.56
C ALA A 35 -3.21 -0.94 12.87
N ARG A 36 -2.58 -0.08 13.65
CA ARG A 36 -2.02 -0.44 14.96
C ARG A 36 -3.13 -0.74 15.97
N GLU A 37 -4.17 0.10 16.03
CA GLU A 37 -5.27 -0.06 16.96
C GLU A 37 -6.01 -1.38 16.76
N TYR A 38 -6.28 -1.74 15.50
CA TYR A 38 -7.00 -2.97 15.17
C TYR A 38 -6.08 -4.18 14.99
N GLU A 39 -4.76 -3.99 15.10
CA GLU A 39 -3.76 -5.05 14.90
C GLU A 39 -3.93 -5.75 13.54
N ILE A 40 -4.14 -4.97 12.51
CA ILE A 40 -4.29 -5.44 11.13
C ILE A 40 -3.11 -4.99 10.28
N PRO A 41 -2.79 -5.73 9.19
CA PRO A 41 -1.66 -5.38 8.36
C PRO A 41 -1.86 -4.06 7.62
N MET A 42 -0.75 -3.36 7.36
CA MET A 42 -0.73 -2.12 6.60
C MET A 42 0.21 -2.29 5.41
N TRP A 43 -0.28 -1.87 4.25
CA TRP A 43 0.52 -1.77 3.04
C TRP A 43 0.98 -0.31 2.92
N ASN A 44 2.27 -0.06 3.19
CA ASN A 44 2.81 1.30 3.15
C ASN A 44 3.19 1.69 1.72
N PHE A 45 2.17 1.92 0.91
CA PHE A 45 2.34 2.30 -0.50
C PHE A 45 3.04 3.66 -0.63
N TRP A 46 2.75 4.59 0.26
CA TRP A 46 3.43 5.89 0.27
C TRP A 46 4.96 5.71 0.31
N LEU A 47 5.44 4.85 1.20
CA LEU A 47 6.88 4.60 1.32
C LEU A 47 7.43 3.93 0.05
N ALA A 48 6.69 3.00 -0.52
CA ALA A 48 7.14 2.24 -1.70
C ALA A 48 7.36 3.13 -2.92
N VAL A 49 6.63 4.23 -3.05
CA VAL A 49 6.73 5.12 -4.21
C VAL A 49 7.72 6.28 -4.02
N GLN A 50 8.23 6.49 -2.81
CA GLN A 50 9.14 7.62 -2.54
C GLN A 50 10.38 7.64 -3.45
N PRO A 51 11.06 6.50 -3.74
CA PRO A 51 12.24 6.52 -4.61
C PRO A 51 11.91 6.69 -6.10
N LEU A 52 10.64 6.67 -6.49
CA LEU A 52 10.26 6.79 -7.90
C LEU A 52 10.35 8.24 -8.39
N PRO A 53 10.51 8.47 -9.72
CA PRO A 53 10.44 9.82 -10.27
C PRO A 53 9.15 10.51 -9.84
N ASN A 54 9.27 11.74 -9.36
CA ASN A 54 8.17 12.52 -8.78
C ASN A 54 7.33 11.74 -7.76
N ARG A 55 7.97 10.82 -7.02
CA ARG A 55 7.32 10.00 -5.99
C ARG A 55 6.12 9.22 -6.51
N GLY A 56 6.19 8.77 -7.77
CA GLY A 56 5.14 8.00 -8.42
C GLY A 56 3.91 8.80 -8.82
N LEU A 57 3.96 10.12 -8.75
CA LEU A 57 2.84 10.99 -9.09
C LEU A 57 3.05 11.66 -10.44
N GLN A 58 1.93 11.88 -11.16
CA GLN A 58 1.93 12.70 -12.35
C GLN A 58 2.13 14.19 -11.99
N ASP A 59 2.21 15.05 -12.99
CA ASP A 59 2.46 16.48 -12.78
C ASP A 59 1.39 17.17 -11.92
N ASP A 60 0.18 16.60 -11.86
CA ASP A 60 -0.89 17.15 -11.03
C ASP A 60 -0.70 16.87 -9.52
N GLY A 61 0.29 16.05 -9.15
CA GLY A 61 0.55 15.70 -7.76
C GLY A 61 -0.50 14.80 -7.12
N VAL A 62 -1.41 14.23 -7.89
CA VAL A 62 -2.54 13.43 -7.38
C VAL A 62 -2.57 12.05 -8.02
N HIS A 63 -2.57 11.98 -9.34
CA HIS A 63 -2.71 10.72 -10.06
C HIS A 63 -1.40 9.97 -10.11
N LEU A 64 -1.48 8.64 -10.00
CA LEU A 64 -0.32 7.76 -10.06
C LEU A 64 0.20 7.66 -11.50
N THR A 65 1.53 7.56 -11.63
CA THR A 65 2.12 7.26 -12.94
C THR A 65 1.78 5.83 -13.35
N PHE A 66 1.48 5.65 -14.64
CA PHE A 66 0.95 4.40 -15.17
C PHE A 66 1.95 3.70 -16.08
N ALA A 67 2.03 2.38 -15.95
CA ALA A 67 2.65 1.48 -16.91
C ALA A 67 2.01 0.11 -16.75
N ILE A 68 2.15 -0.74 -17.76
CA ILE A 68 1.69 -2.13 -17.65
C ILE A 68 2.55 -2.92 -16.67
N ASN A 69 2.02 -4.02 -16.17
CA ASN A 69 2.76 -4.86 -15.20
C ASN A 69 3.84 -5.67 -15.90
N GLN A 70 5.08 -5.24 -15.77
CA GLN A 70 6.28 -5.97 -16.19
C GLN A 70 7.32 -5.81 -15.08
N PHE A 71 7.19 -6.62 -14.04
CA PHE A 71 7.94 -6.45 -12.80
C PHE A 71 9.44 -6.67 -12.97
N GLY A 72 9.84 -7.35 -14.02
CA GLY A 72 11.27 -7.54 -14.34
C GLY A 72 11.90 -6.41 -15.15
N ASP A 73 11.13 -5.41 -15.58
CA ASP A 73 11.63 -4.31 -16.39
C ASP A 73 11.87 -3.07 -15.52
N PRO A 74 13.15 -2.65 -15.31
CA PRO A 74 13.44 -1.50 -14.46
C PRO A 74 12.83 -0.19 -14.94
N LEU A 75 12.64 -0.02 -16.24
CA LEU A 75 12.01 1.19 -16.78
C LEU A 75 10.52 1.25 -16.45
N VAL A 76 9.84 0.11 -16.57
CA VAL A 76 8.42 0.00 -16.20
C VAL A 76 8.25 0.25 -14.70
N MET A 77 9.16 -0.26 -13.89
CA MET A 77 9.09 -0.15 -12.42
C MET A 77 9.45 1.23 -11.88
N ARG A 78 9.64 2.21 -12.75
CA ARG A 78 9.73 3.63 -12.37
C ARG A 78 8.34 4.27 -12.22
N ASN A 79 7.28 3.53 -12.47
CA ASN A 79 5.90 4.01 -12.39
C ASN A 79 5.18 3.42 -11.18
N ALA A 80 4.27 4.19 -10.61
CA ALA A 80 3.60 3.82 -9.38
C ALA A 80 2.62 2.64 -9.54
N TRP A 81 1.96 2.53 -10.69
CA TRP A 81 0.99 1.46 -10.92
C TRP A 81 1.59 0.06 -10.78
N PRO A 82 2.67 -0.29 -11.52
CA PRO A 82 3.27 -1.62 -11.36
C PRO A 82 3.92 -1.80 -9.99
N VAL A 83 4.52 -0.76 -9.41
CA VAL A 83 5.06 -0.83 -8.04
C VAL A 83 3.94 -1.11 -7.05
N GLY A 84 2.79 -0.45 -7.20
CA GLY A 84 1.62 -0.70 -6.37
C GLY A 84 1.15 -2.14 -6.45
N ASN A 85 1.02 -2.66 -7.65
CA ASN A 85 0.57 -4.04 -7.86
C ASN A 85 1.56 -5.06 -7.28
N LEU A 86 2.86 -4.85 -7.48
CA LEU A 86 3.88 -5.74 -6.93
C LEU A 86 3.90 -5.69 -5.39
N THR A 87 3.91 -4.50 -4.80
CA THR A 87 3.99 -4.37 -3.35
C THR A 87 2.73 -4.88 -2.67
N ALA A 88 1.56 -4.73 -3.29
CA ALA A 88 0.32 -5.32 -2.78
C ALA A 88 0.43 -6.85 -2.71
N LEU A 89 0.97 -7.48 -3.75
CA LEU A 89 1.18 -8.93 -3.77
C LEU A 89 2.20 -9.34 -2.71
N GLN A 90 3.27 -8.57 -2.52
CA GLN A 90 4.28 -8.85 -1.50
C GLN A 90 3.70 -8.79 -0.09
N VAL A 91 2.87 -7.79 0.20
CA VAL A 91 2.21 -7.67 1.50
C VAL A 91 1.26 -8.84 1.74
N LEU A 92 0.48 -9.20 0.73
CA LEU A 92 -0.44 -10.32 0.83
C LEU A 92 0.32 -11.63 1.08
N ASP A 93 1.42 -11.86 0.37
CA ASP A 93 2.26 -13.05 0.54
C ASP A 93 2.86 -13.10 1.95
N ALA A 94 3.39 -11.98 2.44
CA ALA A 94 3.97 -11.91 3.78
C ALA A 94 2.91 -12.20 4.86
N PHE A 95 1.71 -11.63 4.72
CA PHE A 95 0.62 -11.89 5.65
C PHE A 95 0.17 -13.34 5.60
N TRP A 96 0.02 -13.91 4.42
CA TRP A 96 -0.35 -15.31 4.24
C TRP A 96 0.64 -16.24 4.93
N LYS A 97 1.94 -16.01 4.75
CA LYS A 97 2.97 -16.82 5.38
C LYS A 97 2.93 -16.71 6.90
N ALA A 98 2.77 -15.50 7.44
CA ALA A 98 2.68 -15.28 8.87
C ALA A 98 1.50 -16.01 9.49
N VAL A 99 0.32 -15.95 8.86
CA VAL A 99 -0.88 -16.64 9.32
C VAL A 99 -0.71 -18.15 9.24
N SER A 100 -0.14 -18.65 8.14
CA SER A 100 0.07 -20.09 7.93
C SER A 100 1.04 -20.67 8.96
N GLU A 101 2.10 -19.96 9.32
CA GLU A 101 3.04 -20.40 10.34
C GLU A 101 2.41 -20.47 11.73
N ASN A 102 1.50 -19.54 12.04
CA ASN A 102 0.82 -19.50 13.35
C ASN A 102 -0.27 -20.57 13.50
N VAL A 103 -0.77 -21.10 12.40
CA VAL A 103 -1.85 -22.11 12.41
C VAL A 103 -1.29 -23.53 12.52
N GLN A 104 -0.01 -23.69 12.24
CA GLN A 104 0.65 -25.00 12.39
C GLN A 104 1.02 -25.25 13.84
#